data_5071ce3ff170df719cf517fbe827a42b
#
_entry.id   5071ce3ff170df719cf517fbe827a42b
#
_cell.length_a   1.000
_cell.length_b   1.000
_cell.length_c   1.000
_cell.angle_alpha   90.00
_cell.angle_beta   90.00
_cell.angle_gamma   90.00
#
_symmetry.space_group_name_H-M   'P 1'
#
loop_
_entity.id
_entity.type
_entity.pdbx_description
1 polymer ?
#
loop_
_entity_poly.entity_id
_entity_poly.type
_entity_poly.pdbx_seq_one_letter_code
_entity_poly.pdbx_strand_id
1 'polypeptide(L)'
;MKQISALLVLFVFLFTSCNNGQSSDNLSWNGNLEKAIEQAKKENKAVLVNFTGSDWCIWCKRLSAEVFQQKEFEEYAKESLVLVMLDFPKDIEQTQATKEYNNKLAQKYGIQGFPTILLIDGQGNLIAQTGYQPGGAAKYVEHIKSYL
;
A
#
# COMPACT_ATOMS: atom_id res chain seq x y z
N MET A 1 36.72 -12.86 -67.24
CA MET A 1 37.05 -12.94 -65.81
C MET A 1 35.95 -12.14 -65.08
N LYS A 2 34.95 -12.83 -64.56
CA LYS A 2 33.73 -12.21 -63.95
C LYS A 2 33.95 -12.14 -62.47
N GLN A 3 33.97 -10.94 -61.92
CA GLN A 3 33.97 -10.67 -60.48
C GLN A 3 32.55 -10.83 -59.97
N ILE A 4 32.32 -11.80 -59.11
CA ILE A 4 31.04 -11.99 -58.41
C ILE A 4 31.17 -11.26 -57.07
N SER A 5 30.48 -10.10 -56.98
CA SER A 5 30.38 -9.32 -55.76
C SER A 5 29.30 -9.94 -54.88
N ALA A 6 29.69 -10.59 -53.78
CA ALA A 6 28.80 -11.14 -52.81
C ALA A 6 28.31 -10.02 -51.85
N LEU A 7 27.07 -9.62 -52.03
CA LEU A 7 26.36 -8.65 -51.15
C LEU A 7 25.96 -9.38 -49.86
N LEU A 8 26.69 -9.14 -48.78
CA LEU A 8 26.39 -9.66 -47.45
C LEU A 8 25.28 -8.79 -46.82
N VAL A 9 24.04 -9.27 -46.89
CA VAL A 9 22.92 -8.61 -46.22
C VAL A 9 22.95 -8.96 -44.73
N LEU A 10 23.40 -8.00 -43.92
CA LEU A 10 23.41 -8.09 -42.46
C LEU A 10 22.00 -7.87 -41.94
N PHE A 11 21.31 -8.95 -41.61
CA PHE A 11 19.98 -8.92 -41.02
C PHE A 11 20.12 -8.59 -39.52
N VAL A 12 20.00 -7.32 -39.17
CA VAL A 12 19.96 -6.89 -37.77
C VAL A 12 18.58 -7.24 -37.17
N PHE A 13 18.53 -8.34 -36.44
CA PHE A 13 17.37 -8.64 -35.60
C PHE A 13 17.33 -7.67 -34.41
N LEU A 14 16.48 -6.65 -34.50
CA LEU A 14 16.11 -5.83 -33.35
C LEU A 14 15.20 -6.69 -32.43
N PHE A 15 15.83 -7.34 -31.46
CA PHE A 15 15.08 -7.88 -30.33
C PHE A 15 14.55 -6.71 -29.51
N THR A 16 13.30 -6.32 -29.76
CA THR A 16 12.53 -5.52 -28.81
C THR A 16 12.26 -6.39 -27.59
N SER A 17 13.14 -6.32 -26.61
CA SER A 17 12.87 -6.82 -25.26
C SER A 17 11.69 -6.04 -24.71
N CYS A 18 10.50 -6.64 -24.74
CA CYS A 18 9.41 -6.24 -23.86
C CYS A 18 9.86 -6.56 -22.42
N ASN A 19 10.46 -5.58 -21.76
CA ASN A 19 10.66 -5.62 -20.34
C ASN A 19 9.26 -5.51 -19.70
N ASN A 20 8.63 -6.66 -19.43
CA ASN A 20 7.61 -6.75 -18.40
C ASN A 20 8.31 -6.52 -17.07
N GLY A 21 8.62 -5.27 -16.80
CA GLY A 21 9.06 -4.81 -15.50
C GLY A 21 7.88 -4.95 -14.53
N GLN A 22 7.72 -6.12 -13.96
CA GLN A 22 6.96 -6.34 -12.76
C GLN A 22 7.83 -5.82 -11.60
N SER A 23 7.92 -4.49 -11.49
CA SER A 23 8.43 -3.87 -10.28
C SER A 23 7.36 -4.03 -9.22
N SER A 24 7.45 -5.10 -8.45
CA SER A 24 6.82 -5.17 -7.13
C SER A 24 7.58 -4.20 -6.21
N ASP A 25 7.43 -2.92 -6.45
CA ASP A 25 7.78 -1.89 -5.48
C ASP A 25 6.78 -2.00 -4.33
N ASN A 26 7.09 -2.90 -3.40
CA ASN A 26 6.26 -3.11 -2.23
C ASN A 26 6.09 -1.78 -1.49
N LEU A 27 4.83 -1.41 -1.22
CA LEU A 27 4.49 -0.27 -0.38
C LEU A 27 5.20 -0.38 0.98
N SER A 28 5.81 0.72 1.43
CA SER A 28 6.43 0.78 2.74
C SER A 28 5.39 1.06 3.82
N TRP A 29 5.16 0.09 4.68
CA TRP A 29 4.24 0.20 5.82
C TRP A 29 5.01 0.49 7.10
N ASN A 30 4.69 1.60 7.76
CA ASN A 30 5.25 1.95 9.07
C ASN A 30 4.52 1.22 10.19
N GLY A 31 5.22 0.87 11.25
CA GLY A 31 4.62 0.36 12.49
C GLY A 31 4.43 1.44 13.58
N ASN A 32 4.69 2.72 13.28
CA ASN A 32 4.64 3.80 14.24
C ASN A 32 3.86 5.00 13.66
N LEU A 33 2.72 5.30 14.28
CA LEU A 33 1.80 6.34 13.83
C LEU A 33 2.38 7.74 14.00
N GLU A 34 3.07 8.01 15.10
CA GLU A 34 3.60 9.32 15.40
C GLU A 34 4.67 9.73 14.36
N LYS A 35 5.57 8.81 14.03
CA LYS A 35 6.56 9.02 12.96
C LYS A 35 5.91 9.20 11.59
N ALA A 36 4.85 8.46 11.32
CA ALA A 36 4.11 8.59 10.07
C ALA A 36 3.41 9.95 9.94
N ILE A 37 2.85 10.48 11.03
CA ILE A 37 2.25 11.83 11.06
C ILE A 37 3.33 12.90 10.82
N GLU A 38 4.50 12.77 11.46
CA GLU A 38 5.62 13.70 11.21
C GLU A 38 6.08 13.67 9.76
N GLN A 39 6.16 12.49 9.16
CA GLN A 39 6.49 12.32 7.74
C GLN A 39 5.41 12.93 6.85
N ALA A 40 4.14 12.62 7.09
CA ALA A 40 3.01 13.13 6.33
C ALA A 40 2.95 14.67 6.35
N LYS A 41 3.23 15.27 7.51
CA LYS A 41 3.33 16.73 7.64
C LYS A 41 4.44 17.33 6.77
N LYS A 42 5.61 16.69 6.72
CA LYS A 42 6.75 17.17 5.90
C LYS A 42 6.50 16.99 4.41
N GLU A 43 5.81 15.92 4.02
CA GLU A 43 5.54 15.56 2.62
C GLU A 43 4.20 16.12 2.10
N ASN A 44 3.43 16.80 2.94
CA ASN A 44 2.07 17.28 2.64
C ASN A 44 1.15 16.14 2.16
N LYS A 45 1.18 15.01 2.89
CA LYS A 45 0.38 13.82 2.64
C LYS A 45 -0.58 13.54 3.79
N ALA A 46 -1.54 12.66 3.57
CA ALA A 46 -2.33 12.07 4.64
C ALA A 46 -1.71 10.75 5.13
N VAL A 47 -2.05 10.34 6.35
CA VAL A 47 -1.71 9.02 6.87
C VAL A 47 -2.90 8.09 6.70
N LEU A 48 -2.68 6.93 6.07
CA LEU A 48 -3.63 5.83 6.08
C LEU A 48 -3.17 4.79 7.09
N VAL A 49 -3.98 4.56 8.12
CA VAL A 49 -3.71 3.56 9.17
C VAL A 49 -4.58 2.35 8.96
N ASN A 50 -3.98 1.19 8.78
CA ASN A 50 -4.68 -0.09 8.63
C ASN A 50 -4.58 -0.90 9.93
N PHE A 51 -5.69 -1.01 10.66
CA PHE A 51 -5.85 -1.97 11.75
C PHE A 51 -6.29 -3.30 11.16
N THR A 52 -5.47 -4.33 11.30
CA THR A 52 -5.63 -5.60 10.58
C THR A 52 -5.35 -6.81 11.47
N GLY A 53 -5.85 -7.97 11.06
CA GLY A 53 -5.48 -9.29 11.58
C GLY A 53 -4.93 -10.12 10.43
N SER A 54 -3.65 -9.94 10.12
CA SER A 54 -3.04 -10.38 8.85
C SER A 54 -3.13 -11.89 8.60
N ASP A 55 -3.05 -12.70 9.64
CA ASP A 55 -3.02 -14.17 9.54
C ASP A 55 -4.39 -14.84 9.64
N TRP A 56 -5.40 -14.19 10.22
CA TRP A 56 -6.70 -14.80 10.48
C TRP A 56 -7.91 -14.07 9.87
N CYS A 57 -7.85 -12.74 9.66
CA CYS A 57 -8.99 -11.94 9.24
C CYS A 57 -9.21 -12.05 7.72
N ILE A 58 -10.29 -12.71 7.31
CA ILE A 58 -10.59 -12.93 5.88
C ILE A 58 -10.82 -11.63 5.11
N TRP A 59 -11.49 -10.64 5.70
CA TRP A 59 -11.74 -9.35 5.08
C TRP A 59 -10.47 -8.48 4.97
N CYS A 60 -9.53 -8.65 5.94
CA CYS A 60 -8.23 -8.00 5.88
C CYS A 60 -7.38 -8.55 4.73
N LYS A 61 -7.36 -9.87 4.56
CA LYS A 61 -6.69 -10.55 3.44
C LYS A 61 -7.29 -10.12 2.10
N ARG A 62 -8.62 -10.01 2.03
CA ARG A 62 -9.31 -9.54 0.84
C ARG A 62 -8.97 -8.10 0.51
N LEU A 63 -9.00 -7.18 1.49
CA LEU A 63 -8.59 -5.79 1.30
C LEU A 63 -7.14 -5.69 0.82
N SER A 64 -6.24 -6.47 1.40
CA SER A 64 -4.84 -6.53 0.96
C SER A 64 -4.73 -6.97 -0.51
N ALA A 65 -5.37 -8.08 -0.89
CA ALA A 65 -5.27 -8.64 -2.23
C ALA A 65 -5.98 -7.79 -3.29
N GLU A 66 -7.18 -7.29 -3.00
CA GLU A 66 -8.01 -6.57 -3.97
C GLU A 66 -7.65 -5.09 -4.10
N VAL A 67 -6.95 -4.52 -3.10
CA VAL A 67 -6.63 -3.10 -3.05
C VAL A 67 -5.15 -2.84 -2.87
N PHE A 68 -4.57 -3.17 -1.69
CA PHE A 68 -3.23 -2.69 -1.33
C PHE A 68 -2.10 -3.29 -2.19
N GLN A 69 -2.31 -4.47 -2.77
CA GLN A 69 -1.37 -5.13 -3.67
C GLN A 69 -1.60 -4.77 -5.15
N GLN A 70 -2.53 -3.86 -5.44
CA GLN A 70 -2.85 -3.46 -6.79
C GLN A 70 -2.12 -2.18 -7.18
N LYS A 71 -1.72 -2.11 -8.43
CA LYS A 71 -0.93 -1.01 -8.98
C LYS A 71 -1.61 0.35 -8.81
N GLU A 72 -2.92 0.42 -9.03
CA GLU A 72 -3.69 1.65 -8.91
C GLU A 72 -3.64 2.25 -7.49
N PHE A 73 -3.71 1.39 -6.46
CA PHE A 73 -3.55 1.84 -5.07
C PHE A 73 -2.10 2.21 -4.77
N GLU A 74 -1.16 1.41 -5.24
CA GLU A 74 0.28 1.62 -5.02
C GLU A 74 0.74 2.98 -5.58
N GLU A 75 0.36 3.30 -6.82
CA GLU A 75 0.67 4.59 -7.45
C GLU A 75 0.09 5.76 -6.64
N TYR A 76 -1.18 5.68 -6.29
CA TYR A 76 -1.83 6.72 -5.48
C TYR A 76 -1.19 6.87 -4.09
N ALA A 77 -0.91 5.74 -3.42
CA ALA A 77 -0.33 5.77 -2.09
C ALA A 77 1.07 6.39 -2.07
N LYS A 78 1.91 6.08 -3.05
CA LYS A 78 3.25 6.69 -3.18
C LYS A 78 3.19 8.22 -3.28
N GLU A 79 2.20 8.75 -3.96
CA GLU A 79 2.06 10.20 -4.15
C GLU A 79 1.38 10.90 -2.98
N SER A 80 0.37 10.28 -2.37
CA SER A 80 -0.59 10.99 -1.52
C SER A 80 -0.65 10.49 -0.08
N LEU A 81 -0.09 9.34 0.24
CA LEU A 81 -0.26 8.71 1.54
C LEU A 81 1.07 8.33 2.20
N VAL A 82 1.09 8.38 3.53
CA VAL A 82 2.01 7.65 4.38
C VAL A 82 1.25 6.49 5.01
N LEU A 83 1.77 5.26 4.88
CA LEU A 83 1.05 4.07 5.27
C LEU A 83 1.50 3.57 6.63
N VAL A 84 0.54 3.21 7.49
CA VAL A 84 0.77 2.60 8.81
C VAL A 84 -0.02 1.31 8.91
N MET A 85 0.65 0.22 9.33
CA MET A 85 0.02 -1.06 9.61
C MET A 85 0.11 -1.38 11.10
N LEU A 86 -1.03 -1.54 11.73
CA LEU A 86 -1.17 -1.99 13.10
C LEU A 86 -1.81 -3.38 13.07
N ASP A 87 -0.96 -4.40 13.15
CA ASP A 87 -1.36 -5.80 13.01
C ASP A 87 -1.69 -6.43 14.37
N PHE A 88 -2.72 -7.26 14.39
CA PHE A 88 -3.20 -8.03 15.54
C PHE A 88 -3.27 -9.52 15.16
N PRO A 89 -2.10 -10.14 14.92
CA PRO A 89 -2.04 -11.54 14.51
C PRO A 89 -2.40 -12.47 15.66
N LYS A 90 -2.80 -13.71 15.31
CA LYS A 90 -3.04 -14.79 16.27
C LYS A 90 -1.87 -15.77 16.36
N ASP A 91 -1.33 -16.13 15.20
CA ASP A 91 -0.31 -17.17 15.06
C ASP A 91 1.10 -16.61 14.83
N ILE A 92 1.21 -15.32 14.48
CA ILE A 92 2.49 -14.63 14.30
C ILE A 92 2.89 -13.96 15.61
N GLU A 93 4.08 -14.29 16.10
CA GLU A 93 4.60 -13.68 17.32
C GLU A 93 4.93 -12.21 17.13
N GLN A 94 4.56 -11.39 18.10
CA GLN A 94 4.93 -9.98 18.20
C GLN A 94 5.57 -9.72 19.57
N THR A 95 6.44 -8.71 19.62
CA THR A 95 6.98 -8.25 20.91
C THR A 95 5.87 -7.69 21.80
N GLN A 96 6.04 -7.78 23.10
CA GLN A 96 5.08 -7.21 24.06
C GLN A 96 4.90 -5.70 23.84
N ALA A 97 5.96 -4.98 23.55
CA ALA A 97 5.90 -3.54 23.24
C ALA A 97 5.03 -3.24 22.01
N THR A 98 5.12 -4.05 20.95
CA THR A 98 4.27 -3.90 19.75
C THR A 98 2.80 -4.15 20.08
N LYS A 99 2.51 -5.22 20.85
CA LYS A 99 1.13 -5.53 21.27
C LYS A 99 0.52 -4.40 22.10
N GLU A 100 1.25 -3.87 23.05
CA GLU A 100 0.81 -2.78 23.91
C GLU A 100 0.58 -1.49 23.12
N TYR A 101 1.49 -1.15 22.21
CA TYR A 101 1.37 0.00 21.33
C TYR A 101 0.13 -0.10 20.44
N ASN A 102 -0.06 -1.22 19.75
CA ASN A 102 -1.20 -1.44 18.89
C ASN A 102 -2.53 -1.40 19.67
N ASN A 103 -2.58 -2.05 20.84
CA ASN A 103 -3.75 -2.03 21.72
C ASN A 103 -4.10 -0.63 22.22
N LYS A 104 -3.10 0.16 22.59
CA LYS A 104 -3.28 1.56 23.01
C LYS A 104 -3.92 2.39 21.90
N LEU A 105 -3.46 2.24 20.67
CA LEU A 105 -4.04 2.94 19.52
C LEU A 105 -5.44 2.43 19.17
N ALA A 106 -5.66 1.12 19.23
CA ALA A 106 -6.99 0.55 19.02
C ALA A 106 -8.01 1.11 20.05
N GLN A 107 -7.64 1.22 21.31
CA GLN A 107 -8.47 1.84 22.35
C GLN A 107 -8.69 3.33 22.09
N LYS A 108 -7.62 4.08 21.77
CA LYS A 108 -7.68 5.52 21.48
C LYS A 108 -8.68 5.85 20.38
N TYR A 109 -8.72 5.05 19.33
CA TYR A 109 -9.57 5.28 18.16
C TYR A 109 -10.87 4.45 18.17
N GLY A 110 -11.15 3.73 19.26
CA GLY A 110 -12.37 2.95 19.41
C GLY A 110 -12.55 1.84 18.38
N ILE A 111 -11.46 1.14 18.02
CA ILE A 111 -11.49 0.09 17.02
C ILE A 111 -12.25 -1.13 17.55
N GLN A 112 -13.33 -1.52 16.87
CA GLN A 112 -14.21 -2.62 17.26
C GLN A 112 -14.10 -3.85 16.37
N GLY A 113 -13.39 -3.76 15.25
CA GLY A 113 -13.25 -4.87 14.28
C GLY A 113 -12.23 -4.59 13.21
N PHE A 114 -11.97 -5.59 12.37
CA PHE A 114 -10.99 -5.57 11.32
C PHE A 114 -11.58 -5.96 9.95
N PRO A 115 -11.09 -5.37 8.85
CA PRO A 115 -10.16 -4.25 8.83
C PRO A 115 -10.84 -2.94 9.22
N THR A 116 -10.14 -2.09 9.95
CA THR A 116 -10.54 -0.69 10.13
C THR A 116 -9.43 0.20 9.57
N ILE A 117 -9.82 1.13 8.74
CA ILE A 117 -8.92 2.10 8.11
C ILE A 117 -9.21 3.48 8.65
N LEU A 118 -8.19 4.15 9.15
CA LEU A 118 -8.27 5.58 9.51
C LEU A 118 -7.51 6.41 8.50
N LEU A 119 -8.06 7.59 8.20
CA LEU A 119 -7.36 8.66 7.52
C LEU A 119 -7.08 9.77 8.52
N ILE A 120 -5.81 10.17 8.61
CA ILE A 120 -5.32 11.15 9.57
C ILE A 120 -4.53 12.21 8.82
N ASP A 121 -4.69 13.49 9.15
CA ASP A 121 -3.92 14.57 8.53
C ASP A 121 -2.50 14.69 9.12
N GLY A 122 -1.68 15.53 8.50
CA GLY A 122 -0.31 15.81 8.97
C GLY A 122 -0.24 16.56 10.32
N GLN A 123 -1.37 16.94 10.90
CA GLN A 123 -1.51 17.52 12.23
C GLN A 123 -1.94 16.49 13.28
N GLY A 124 -2.26 15.28 12.85
CA GLY A 124 -2.71 14.18 13.72
C GLY A 124 -4.22 14.16 13.97
N ASN A 125 -5.01 14.93 13.23
CA ASN A 125 -6.46 14.91 13.35
C ASN A 125 -7.05 13.75 12.53
N LEU A 126 -8.04 13.07 13.09
CA LEU A 126 -8.81 12.05 12.38
C LEU A 126 -9.71 12.72 11.33
N ILE A 127 -9.50 12.39 10.06
CA ILE A 127 -10.31 12.86 8.94
C ILE A 127 -11.52 11.93 8.73
N ALA A 128 -11.26 10.62 8.65
CA ALA A 128 -12.29 9.62 8.40
C ALA A 128 -11.92 8.25 8.97
N GLN A 129 -12.96 7.45 9.20
CA GLN A 129 -12.85 6.02 9.52
C GLN A 129 -13.69 5.23 8.52
N THR A 130 -13.08 4.19 7.94
CA THR A 130 -13.72 3.31 6.97
C THR A 130 -13.20 1.87 7.14
N GLY A 131 -13.49 0.98 6.20
CA GLY A 131 -13.06 -0.41 6.21
C GLY A 131 -12.96 -0.96 4.80
N TYR A 132 -13.17 -2.27 4.65
CA TYR A 132 -13.24 -2.89 3.33
C TYR A 132 -14.42 -2.35 2.53
N GLN A 133 -14.17 -2.00 1.27
CA GLN A 133 -15.17 -1.61 0.28
C GLN A 133 -15.02 -2.50 -0.95
N PRO A 134 -16.09 -3.11 -1.46
CA PRO A 134 -16.02 -3.91 -2.69
C PRO A 134 -15.82 -3.03 -3.92
N GLY A 135 -15.17 -3.58 -4.94
CA GLY A 135 -15.02 -2.92 -6.24
C GLY A 135 -13.58 -2.66 -6.67
N GLY A 136 -12.61 -3.17 -5.91
CA GLY A 136 -11.20 -3.16 -6.26
C GLY A 136 -10.50 -1.82 -6.01
N ALA A 137 -9.22 -1.77 -6.40
CA ALA A 137 -8.31 -0.69 -6.05
C ALA A 137 -8.74 0.67 -6.58
N ALA A 138 -9.18 0.77 -7.84
CA ALA A 138 -9.58 2.04 -8.44
C ALA A 138 -10.74 2.70 -7.66
N LYS A 139 -11.80 1.92 -7.35
CA LYS A 139 -12.91 2.41 -6.54
C LYS A 139 -12.50 2.77 -5.12
N TYR A 140 -11.57 1.99 -4.55
CA TYR A 140 -11.07 2.26 -3.21
C TYR A 140 -10.27 3.57 -3.15
N VAL A 141 -9.46 3.84 -4.18
CA VAL A 141 -8.75 5.11 -4.33
C VAL A 141 -9.72 6.29 -4.44
N GLU A 142 -10.79 6.17 -5.24
CA GLU A 142 -11.84 7.20 -5.30
C GLU A 142 -12.53 7.41 -3.95
N HIS A 143 -12.82 6.31 -3.23
CA HIS A 143 -13.38 6.37 -1.89
C HIS A 143 -12.47 7.11 -0.91
N ILE A 144 -11.17 6.81 -0.89
CA ILE A 144 -10.19 7.53 -0.05
C ILE A 144 -10.09 9.00 -0.43
N LYS A 145 -10.02 9.33 -1.73
CA LYS A 145 -9.98 10.71 -2.22
C LYS A 145 -11.19 11.54 -1.82
N SER A 146 -12.35 10.92 -1.63
CA SER A 146 -13.56 11.64 -1.24
C SER A 146 -13.51 12.22 0.18
N TYR A 147 -12.52 11.83 0.99
CA TYR A 147 -12.30 12.34 2.34
C TYR A 147 -11.16 13.35 2.44
N LEU A 148 -10.24 13.35 1.46
CA LEU A 148 -9.03 14.18 1.45
C LEU A 148 -9.18 15.40 0.54
#